data_4d1ad7b29219dfb3090371a61c8c5d53
#
_entry.id   4d1ad7b29219dfb3090371a61c8c5d53
#
_cell.length_a   1.000
_cell.length_b   1.000
_cell.length_c   1.000
_cell.angle_alpha   90.00
_cell.angle_beta   90.00
_cell.angle_gamma   90.00
#
_symmetry.space_group_name_H-M   'P 1'
#
loop_
_entity.id
_entity.type
_entity.pdbx_description
1 polymer ?
#
loop_
_entity_poly.entity_id
_entity_poly.type
_entity_poly.pdbx_seq_one_letter_code
_entity_poly.pdbx_strand_id
1 'polypeptide(L)'
;MMNRKRAGAVALFGVTLLLMAVEPAAAQSGYASTTEGAIWGLNSNLIYVAVPITILVEGILIYTVWKYRKTDEAKPTQENRRLEITWTVATAVILLFVGVASYQVLGNPYVAASSENTLQGDPAQEIEVYGQKYNWNFVYRNVSVDDASATDVSMTNVSIEGTTVENVTDEGIVISGGSVSSADDGALQSASLVNGTVTAGAGNASQYETGEQLSVDDVSLSGAAVEGASISDATVRSTNTMVMPVDQNIRLNITATDWLHAFHVPALGLKQDALPGQSNYIVTKATQTGEYQLYCAEYCGVGHSGMLGSVDVQSQSDYDSWLAQSWFSAQG
;
A
#
# COMPACT_ATOMS: atom_id res chain seq x y z
N MET A 1 -48.76 24.52 -19.34
CA MET A 1 -49.40 23.40 -18.62
C MET A 1 -48.67 22.10 -18.93
N MET A 2 -47.86 21.59 -18.02
CA MET A 2 -47.18 20.30 -18.18
C MET A 2 -48.19 19.17 -18.00
N ASN A 3 -48.35 18.31 -19.02
CA ASN A 3 -49.32 17.23 -19.02
C ASN A 3 -48.98 16.24 -17.89
N ARG A 4 -49.96 15.71 -17.14
CA ARG A 4 -49.77 14.77 -16.02
C ARG A 4 -48.83 13.60 -16.33
N LYS A 5 -48.85 13.14 -17.61
CA LYS A 5 -47.93 12.11 -18.11
C LYS A 5 -46.47 12.59 -18.19
N ARG A 6 -46.20 13.86 -18.46
CA ARG A 6 -44.86 14.44 -18.52
C ARG A 6 -44.28 14.70 -17.12
N ALA A 7 -45.12 15.05 -16.14
CA ALA A 7 -44.69 15.21 -14.75
C ALA A 7 -44.28 13.86 -14.11
N GLY A 8 -45.04 12.78 -14.41
CA GLY A 8 -44.67 11.43 -13.99
C GLY A 8 -43.36 10.92 -14.63
N ALA A 9 -43.16 11.24 -15.93
CA ALA A 9 -41.95 10.85 -16.65
C ALA A 9 -40.68 11.58 -16.13
N VAL A 10 -40.81 12.88 -15.78
CA VAL A 10 -39.69 13.65 -15.21
C VAL A 10 -39.35 13.17 -13.79
N ALA A 11 -40.36 12.85 -12.98
CA ALA A 11 -40.10 12.28 -11.63
C ALA A 11 -39.48 10.86 -11.73
N LEU A 12 -39.97 10.02 -12.64
CA LEU A 12 -39.40 8.68 -12.87
C LEU A 12 -37.96 8.77 -13.41
N PHE A 13 -37.71 9.70 -14.33
CA PHE A 13 -36.37 9.94 -14.88
C PHE A 13 -35.40 10.47 -13.83
N GLY A 14 -35.85 11.37 -12.92
CA GLY A 14 -35.04 11.86 -11.78
C GLY A 14 -34.70 10.74 -10.78
N VAL A 15 -35.66 9.86 -10.46
CA VAL A 15 -35.42 8.71 -9.58
C VAL A 15 -34.48 7.69 -10.24
N THR A 16 -34.67 7.46 -11.56
CA THR A 16 -33.76 6.55 -12.30
C THR A 16 -32.34 7.11 -12.42
N LEU A 17 -32.19 8.42 -12.61
CA LEU A 17 -30.88 9.09 -12.62
C LEU A 17 -30.22 9.04 -11.22
N LEU A 18 -30.98 9.20 -10.16
CA LEU A 18 -30.49 9.08 -8.77
C LEU A 18 -30.06 7.64 -8.46
N LEU A 19 -30.83 6.65 -8.94
CA LEU A 19 -30.50 5.23 -8.79
C LEU A 19 -29.30 4.81 -9.66
N MET A 20 -29.08 5.44 -10.82
CA MET A 20 -27.91 5.22 -11.66
C MET A 20 -26.65 5.94 -11.14
N ALA A 21 -26.82 7.05 -10.39
CA ALA A 21 -25.70 7.73 -9.72
C ALA A 21 -25.21 7.00 -8.46
N VAL A 22 -26.00 6.05 -7.96
CA VAL A 22 -25.63 5.09 -6.93
C VAL A 22 -25.28 3.77 -7.63
N GLU A 23 -24.36 3.82 -8.59
CA GLU A 23 -23.66 2.58 -8.93
C GLU A 23 -22.85 2.21 -7.68
N PRO A 24 -23.16 1.09 -7.01
CA PRO A 24 -22.21 0.56 -6.08
C PRO A 24 -20.93 0.30 -6.90
N ALA A 25 -19.81 0.77 -6.42
CA ALA A 25 -18.49 0.34 -6.88
C ALA A 25 -18.26 -1.18 -6.64
N ALA A 26 -19.32 -1.95 -6.62
CA ALA A 26 -19.44 -3.38 -6.38
C ALA A 26 -19.13 -4.22 -7.62
N ALA A 27 -18.59 -3.62 -8.68
CA ALA A 27 -18.13 -4.38 -9.85
C ALA A 27 -16.67 -4.88 -9.73
N GLN A 28 -15.95 -4.51 -8.66
CA GLN A 28 -14.67 -5.14 -8.34
C GLN A 28 -14.92 -6.29 -7.37
N SER A 29 -14.51 -7.47 -7.73
CA SER A 29 -14.58 -8.69 -6.93
C SER A 29 -13.54 -8.63 -5.79
N GLY A 30 -13.82 -7.86 -4.75
CA GLY A 30 -12.98 -7.69 -3.57
C GLY A 30 -12.35 -6.29 -3.47
N TYR A 31 -12.04 -5.90 -2.26
CA TYR A 31 -11.30 -4.67 -1.96
C TYR A 31 -9.80 -4.95 -2.04
N ALA A 32 -9.00 -3.95 -2.42
CA ALA A 32 -7.55 -4.11 -2.55
C ALA A 32 -6.84 -4.13 -1.19
N SER A 33 -7.51 -3.69 -0.12
CA SER A 33 -7.01 -3.77 1.26
C SER A 33 -8.12 -3.92 2.29
N THR A 34 -7.75 -4.32 3.50
CA THR A 34 -8.65 -4.37 4.66
C THR A 34 -9.16 -2.98 5.04
N THR A 35 -8.35 -1.95 4.92
CA THR A 35 -8.71 -0.55 5.18
C THR A 35 -9.76 -0.05 4.20
N GLU A 36 -9.54 -0.27 2.91
CA GLU A 36 -10.50 0.08 1.86
C GLU A 36 -11.84 -0.62 2.10
N GLY A 37 -11.81 -1.92 2.40
CA GLY A 37 -13.01 -2.71 2.71
C GLY A 37 -13.80 -2.16 3.89
N ALA A 38 -13.15 -1.72 4.95
CA ALA A 38 -13.81 -1.12 6.11
C ALA A 38 -14.47 0.23 5.77
N ILE A 39 -13.80 1.08 4.98
CA ILE A 39 -14.30 2.39 4.55
C ILE A 39 -15.53 2.22 3.64
N TRP A 40 -15.44 1.37 2.62
CA TRP A 40 -16.56 1.13 1.70
C TRP A 40 -17.73 0.40 2.34
N GLY A 41 -17.46 -0.50 3.31
CA GLY A 41 -18.50 -1.14 4.12
C GLY A 41 -19.31 -0.11 4.92
N LEU A 42 -18.66 0.85 5.56
CA LEU A 42 -19.33 1.95 6.25
C LEU A 42 -20.12 2.83 5.27
N ASN A 43 -19.49 3.23 4.15
CA ASN A 43 -20.13 4.05 3.12
C ASN A 43 -21.42 3.38 2.60
N SER A 44 -21.40 2.09 2.33
CA SER A 44 -22.58 1.33 1.89
C SER A 44 -23.69 1.36 2.94
N ASN A 45 -23.36 1.16 4.21
CA ASN A 45 -24.33 1.22 5.32
C ASN A 45 -24.96 2.61 5.44
N LEU A 46 -24.17 3.68 5.27
CA LEU A 46 -24.67 5.06 5.27
C LEU A 46 -25.59 5.35 4.08
N ILE A 47 -25.28 4.84 2.90
CA ILE A 47 -26.13 4.97 1.70
C ILE A 47 -27.48 4.28 1.90
N TYR A 48 -27.51 3.08 2.49
CA TYR A 48 -28.77 2.40 2.81
C TYR A 48 -29.69 3.20 3.73
N VAL A 49 -29.14 4.06 4.58
CA VAL A 49 -29.92 4.97 5.43
C VAL A 49 -30.26 6.27 4.70
N ALA A 50 -29.31 6.85 3.98
CA ALA A 50 -29.46 8.15 3.34
C ALA A 50 -30.48 8.13 2.19
N VAL A 51 -30.47 7.11 1.32
CA VAL A 51 -31.34 7.02 0.14
C VAL A 51 -32.82 7.01 0.50
N PRO A 52 -33.33 6.17 1.44
CA PRO A 52 -34.74 6.21 1.84
C PRO A 52 -35.13 7.55 2.44
N ILE A 53 -34.28 8.20 3.22
CA ILE A 53 -34.55 9.51 3.80
C ILE A 53 -34.67 10.57 2.71
N THR A 54 -33.75 10.57 1.74
CA THR A 54 -33.76 11.50 0.61
C THR A 54 -35.07 11.31 -0.21
N ILE A 55 -35.45 10.08 -0.55
CA ILE A 55 -36.69 9.80 -1.29
C ILE A 55 -37.90 10.29 -0.50
N LEU A 56 -37.92 10.08 0.81
CA LEU A 56 -39.02 10.53 1.65
C LEU A 56 -39.12 12.06 1.66
N VAL A 57 -38.02 12.75 1.88
CA VAL A 57 -37.98 14.23 1.96
C VAL A 57 -38.33 14.86 0.61
N GLU A 58 -37.71 14.41 -0.47
CA GLU A 58 -38.00 14.88 -1.83
C GLU A 58 -39.47 14.59 -2.21
N GLY A 59 -39.99 13.41 -1.86
CA GLY A 59 -41.39 13.06 -2.07
C GLY A 59 -42.34 14.01 -1.33
N ILE A 60 -42.06 14.36 -0.09
CA ILE A 60 -42.84 15.34 0.68
C ILE A 60 -42.77 16.72 0.03
N LEU A 61 -41.59 17.18 -0.37
CA LEU A 61 -41.42 18.48 -1.03
C LEU A 61 -42.17 18.55 -2.37
N ILE A 62 -41.99 17.57 -3.22
CA ILE A 62 -42.72 17.49 -4.53
C ILE A 62 -44.23 17.46 -4.31
N TYR A 63 -44.70 16.66 -3.35
CA TYR A 63 -46.12 16.61 -3.02
C TYR A 63 -46.64 17.96 -2.53
N THR A 64 -45.92 18.61 -1.66
CA THR A 64 -46.29 19.90 -1.09
C THR A 64 -46.35 20.98 -2.17
N VAL A 65 -45.31 21.10 -3.02
CA VAL A 65 -45.31 22.03 -4.16
C VAL A 65 -46.47 21.72 -5.13
N TRP A 66 -46.69 20.46 -5.48
CA TRP A 66 -47.75 20.08 -6.37
C TRP A 66 -49.15 20.40 -5.81
N LYS A 67 -49.35 20.14 -4.52
CA LYS A 67 -50.64 20.36 -3.83
C LYS A 67 -50.97 21.85 -3.68
N TYR A 68 -50.00 22.66 -3.31
CA TYR A 68 -50.21 24.08 -2.92
C TYR A 68 -49.82 25.07 -4.02
N ARG A 69 -49.35 24.68 -5.20
CA ARG A 69 -48.95 25.55 -6.32
C ARG A 69 -50.01 26.48 -6.87
N LYS A 70 -51.29 26.24 -6.55
CA LYS A 70 -52.43 27.03 -7.01
C LYS A 70 -53.19 27.72 -5.85
N THR A 71 -52.59 27.76 -4.67
CA THR A 71 -53.21 28.38 -3.49
C THR A 71 -52.79 29.82 -3.46
N ASP A 72 -53.72 30.74 -3.50
CA ASP A 72 -53.46 32.21 -3.52
C ASP A 72 -53.15 32.76 -2.13
N GLU A 73 -53.63 32.10 -1.07
CA GLU A 73 -53.38 32.53 0.32
C GLU A 73 -52.67 31.44 1.13
N ALA A 74 -51.59 31.82 1.81
CA ALA A 74 -50.89 30.92 2.74
C ALA A 74 -51.72 30.76 4.02
N LYS A 75 -51.91 29.51 4.46
CA LYS A 75 -52.54 29.27 5.77
C LYS A 75 -51.59 29.64 6.88
N PRO A 76 -52.08 30.21 8.01
CA PRO A 76 -51.25 30.53 9.15
C PRO A 76 -50.57 29.26 9.69
N THR A 77 -49.32 29.39 10.14
CA THR A 77 -48.54 28.32 10.74
C THR A 77 -49.23 27.82 11.99
N GLN A 78 -49.44 26.49 12.08
CA GLN A 78 -49.98 25.82 13.27
C GLN A 78 -48.90 24.92 13.85
N GLU A 79 -48.64 25.07 15.15
CA GLU A 79 -47.74 24.22 15.90
C GLU A 79 -48.31 22.78 15.99
N ASN A 80 -47.49 21.80 15.69
CA ASN A 80 -47.88 20.41 15.86
C ASN A 80 -46.80 19.68 16.72
N ARG A 81 -46.97 19.73 18.01
CA ARG A 81 -46.03 19.13 18.98
C ARG A 81 -45.78 17.66 18.78
N ARG A 82 -46.77 16.90 18.26
CA ARG A 82 -46.57 15.44 17.98
C ARG A 82 -45.62 15.27 16.81
N LEU A 83 -45.75 16.04 15.75
CA LEU A 83 -44.88 16.00 14.59
C LEU A 83 -43.46 16.42 14.98
N GLU A 84 -43.32 17.49 15.80
CA GLU A 84 -42.03 17.96 16.30
C GLU A 84 -41.28 16.88 17.08
N ILE A 85 -41.96 16.25 18.05
CA ILE A 85 -41.37 15.15 18.82
C ILE A 85 -41.00 13.97 17.89
N THR A 86 -41.85 13.65 16.90
CA THR A 86 -41.61 12.51 16.00
C THR A 86 -40.34 12.69 15.19
N TRP A 87 -40.14 13.84 14.54
CA TRP A 87 -38.92 14.05 13.76
C TRP A 87 -37.68 14.19 14.64
N THR A 88 -37.78 14.81 15.82
CA THR A 88 -36.68 14.92 16.78
C THR A 88 -36.21 13.52 17.23
N VAL A 89 -37.14 12.64 17.59
CA VAL A 89 -36.81 11.26 17.97
C VAL A 89 -36.26 10.48 16.79
N ALA A 90 -36.84 10.63 15.59
CA ALA A 90 -36.36 9.97 14.39
C ALA A 90 -34.92 10.36 14.04
N THR A 91 -34.62 11.67 14.07
CA THR A 91 -33.24 12.15 13.81
C THR A 91 -32.26 11.69 14.90
N ALA A 92 -32.66 11.68 16.17
CA ALA A 92 -31.82 11.19 17.26
C ALA A 92 -31.48 9.70 17.08
N VAL A 93 -32.43 8.86 16.66
CA VAL A 93 -32.20 7.43 16.38
C VAL A 93 -31.25 7.26 15.20
N ILE A 94 -31.42 8.03 14.12
CA ILE A 94 -30.53 7.99 12.94
C ILE A 94 -29.11 8.39 13.35
N LEU A 95 -28.95 9.50 14.09
CA LEU A 95 -27.64 9.96 14.56
C LEU A 95 -26.96 8.92 15.47
N LEU A 96 -27.73 8.27 16.35
CA LEU A 96 -27.18 7.20 17.19
C LEU A 96 -26.68 6.01 16.33
N PHE A 97 -27.47 5.59 15.35
CA PHE A 97 -27.08 4.50 14.44
C PHE A 97 -25.80 4.86 13.66
N VAL A 98 -25.75 6.04 13.04
CA VAL A 98 -24.58 6.55 12.30
C VAL A 98 -23.36 6.65 13.23
N GLY A 99 -23.55 7.19 14.44
CA GLY A 99 -22.48 7.33 15.43
C GLY A 99 -21.88 5.99 15.85
N VAL A 100 -22.73 4.98 16.12
CA VAL A 100 -22.27 3.63 16.49
C VAL A 100 -21.57 2.97 15.32
N ALA A 101 -22.11 3.03 14.11
CA ALA A 101 -21.49 2.45 12.92
C ALA A 101 -20.12 3.08 12.62
N SER A 102 -20.02 4.41 12.72
CA SER A 102 -18.76 5.12 12.53
C SER A 102 -17.74 4.78 13.63
N TYR A 103 -18.18 4.69 14.88
CA TYR A 103 -17.32 4.33 16.01
C TYR A 103 -16.73 2.92 15.87
N GLN A 104 -17.51 1.95 15.38
CA GLN A 104 -17.01 0.60 15.12
C GLN A 104 -15.90 0.57 14.05
N VAL A 105 -16.04 1.38 13.00
CA VAL A 105 -15.01 1.47 11.95
C VAL A 105 -13.77 2.21 12.45
N LEU A 106 -13.94 3.28 13.22
CA LEU A 106 -12.81 4.00 13.85
C LEU A 106 -12.06 3.15 14.86
N GLY A 107 -12.72 2.17 15.50
CA GLY A 107 -12.07 1.20 16.38
C GLY A 107 -11.32 0.07 15.65
N ASN A 108 -11.38 0.03 14.32
CA ASN A 108 -10.66 -0.96 13.53
C ASN A 108 -9.17 -0.57 13.44
N PRO A 109 -8.23 -1.48 13.83
CA PRO A 109 -6.78 -1.20 13.81
C PRO A 109 -6.24 -0.78 12.44
N TYR A 110 -6.88 -1.21 11.35
CA TYR A 110 -6.52 -0.85 9.99
C TYR A 110 -7.03 0.54 9.55
N VAL A 111 -7.89 1.19 10.34
CA VAL A 111 -8.44 2.53 10.06
C VAL A 111 -7.88 3.56 11.02
N ALA A 112 -7.76 3.19 12.29
CA ALA A 112 -7.22 4.08 13.32
C ALA A 112 -5.70 4.07 13.27
N ALA A 113 -5.09 5.20 12.89
CA ALA A 113 -3.68 5.41 13.10
C ALA A 113 -3.39 5.43 14.62
N SER A 114 -2.64 4.47 15.13
CA SER A 114 -2.23 4.46 16.54
C SER A 114 -0.73 4.31 16.64
N SER A 115 -0.13 5.05 17.58
CA SER A 115 1.28 4.90 17.95
C SER A 115 1.56 3.62 18.72
N GLU A 116 0.51 2.95 19.21
CA GLU A 116 0.62 1.69 19.94
C GLU A 116 0.14 0.52 19.06
N ASN A 117 0.85 -0.57 19.19
CA ASN A 117 0.59 -1.81 18.46
C ASN A 117 -0.75 -2.42 18.89
N THR A 118 -1.83 -2.11 18.18
CA THR A 118 -3.18 -2.61 18.46
C THR A 118 -3.53 -3.88 17.69
N LEU A 119 -2.62 -4.37 16.85
CA LEU A 119 -2.81 -5.64 16.15
C LEU A 119 -2.59 -6.82 17.10
N GLN A 120 -3.37 -7.87 16.92
CA GLN A 120 -3.06 -9.17 17.49
C GLN A 120 -1.90 -9.79 16.68
N GLY A 121 -0.70 -9.70 17.22
CA GLY A 121 0.53 -10.22 16.63
C GLY A 121 1.46 -9.11 16.09
N ASP A 122 2.72 -9.46 15.93
CA ASP A 122 3.70 -8.58 15.31
C ASP A 122 3.41 -8.43 13.81
N PRO A 123 3.66 -7.25 13.21
CA PRO A 123 3.60 -7.09 11.77
C PRO A 123 4.66 -7.98 11.12
N ALA A 124 4.35 -8.53 9.94
CA ALA A 124 5.32 -9.32 9.19
C ALA A 124 6.53 -8.47 8.76
N GLN A 125 6.30 -7.18 8.50
CA GLN A 125 7.34 -6.22 8.17
C GLN A 125 6.96 -4.82 8.67
N GLU A 126 7.94 -4.07 9.15
CA GLU A 126 7.84 -2.63 9.34
C GLU A 126 8.61 -1.91 8.21
N ILE A 127 7.95 -0.93 7.59
CA ILE A 127 8.52 -0.12 6.52
C ILE A 127 8.56 1.33 6.99
N GLU A 128 9.74 1.91 7.05
CA GLU A 128 9.91 3.34 7.30
C GLU A 128 9.68 4.12 6.01
N VAL A 129 8.79 5.11 6.05
CA VAL A 129 8.40 5.94 4.92
C VAL A 129 8.85 7.37 5.17
N TYR A 130 9.74 7.88 4.33
CA TYR A 130 10.25 9.24 4.41
C TYR A 130 9.76 10.07 3.23
N GLY A 131 8.93 11.09 3.51
CA GLY A 131 8.64 12.16 2.56
C GLY A 131 9.82 13.13 2.48
N GLN A 132 10.24 13.43 1.26
CA GLN A 132 11.30 14.41 0.98
C GLN A 132 10.99 15.09 -0.35
N LYS A 133 11.25 16.39 -0.50
CA LYS A 133 10.99 17.14 -1.74
C LYS A 133 11.86 16.62 -2.89
N TYR A 134 11.30 15.96 -3.90
CA TYR A 134 9.87 15.66 -4.14
C TYR A 134 9.72 14.16 -4.46
N ASN A 135 10.14 13.32 -3.55
CA ASN A 135 10.13 11.86 -3.68
C ASN A 135 9.72 11.18 -2.36
N TRP A 136 9.49 9.89 -2.45
CA TRP A 136 9.24 9.00 -1.33
C TRP A 136 10.41 8.01 -1.19
N ASN A 137 10.95 7.87 0.02
CA ASN A 137 12.00 6.90 0.32
C ASN A 137 11.45 5.86 1.31
N PHE A 138 11.70 4.61 1.02
CA PHE A 138 11.26 3.48 1.83
C PHE A 138 12.46 2.72 2.35
N VAL A 139 12.43 2.38 3.64
CA VAL A 139 13.51 1.63 4.30
C VAL A 139 12.91 0.43 5.01
N TYR A 140 13.35 -0.73 4.62
CA TYR A 140 13.00 -2.03 5.19
C TYR A 140 14.14 -2.47 6.09
N ARG A 141 13.88 -2.56 7.40
CA ARG A 141 14.91 -2.96 8.38
C ARG A 141 14.66 -4.38 8.87
N ASN A 142 15.73 -4.99 9.37
CA ASN A 142 15.70 -6.35 9.91
C ASN A 142 15.06 -7.33 8.92
N VAL A 143 15.40 -7.15 7.65
CA VAL A 143 14.91 -8.03 6.58
C VAL A 143 15.55 -9.38 6.74
N SER A 144 14.71 -10.43 6.76
CA SER A 144 15.16 -11.81 6.72
C SER A 144 14.43 -12.53 5.59
N VAL A 145 15.21 -13.15 4.72
CA VAL A 145 14.72 -13.88 3.53
C VAL A 145 15.43 -15.21 3.46
N ASP A 146 14.68 -16.25 3.23
CA ASP A 146 15.20 -17.60 3.01
C ASP A 146 14.77 -18.11 1.63
N ASP A 147 15.65 -18.88 0.99
CA ASP A 147 15.40 -19.54 -0.30
C ASP A 147 15.10 -18.58 -1.46
N ALA A 148 15.71 -17.40 -1.45
CA ALA A 148 15.53 -16.41 -2.50
C ALA A 148 16.54 -16.59 -3.64
N SER A 149 16.18 -16.08 -4.82
CA SER A 149 17.06 -16.08 -6.01
C SER A 149 17.32 -14.64 -6.46
N ALA A 150 18.53 -14.39 -6.96
CA ALA A 150 18.92 -13.11 -7.53
C ALA A 150 19.83 -13.32 -8.75
N THR A 151 19.78 -12.37 -9.67
CA THR A 151 20.61 -12.35 -10.90
C THR A 151 21.34 -11.05 -11.05
N ASP A 152 22.42 -11.06 -11.82
CA ASP A 152 23.29 -9.88 -12.03
C ASP A 152 23.80 -9.30 -10.70
N VAL A 153 24.17 -10.19 -9.78
CA VAL A 153 24.65 -9.85 -8.45
C VAL A 153 26.10 -9.39 -8.54
N SER A 154 26.42 -8.26 -7.90
CA SER A 154 27.79 -7.81 -7.67
C SER A 154 27.99 -7.59 -6.18
N MET A 155 29.07 -8.13 -5.65
CA MET A 155 29.41 -8.04 -4.23
C MET A 155 30.93 -7.94 -4.04
N THR A 156 31.33 -7.33 -2.92
CA THR A 156 32.71 -7.28 -2.45
C THR A 156 32.82 -7.98 -1.10
N ASN A 157 34.03 -8.41 -0.74
CA ASN A 157 34.33 -9.07 0.53
C ASN A 157 33.44 -10.33 0.74
N VAL A 158 33.40 -11.20 -0.24
CA VAL A 158 32.66 -12.48 -0.14
C VAL A 158 33.59 -13.64 -0.06
N SER A 159 33.15 -14.69 0.62
CA SER A 159 33.79 -16.01 0.63
C SER A 159 33.05 -16.91 -0.35
N ILE A 160 33.81 -17.56 -1.23
CA ILE A 160 33.31 -18.47 -2.25
C ILE A 160 33.95 -19.83 -1.99
N GLU A 161 33.11 -20.89 -1.97
CA GLU A 161 33.59 -22.24 -1.69
C GLU A 161 33.09 -23.25 -2.73
N GLY A 162 33.99 -24.12 -3.17
CA GLY A 162 33.67 -25.29 -4.00
C GLY A 162 33.14 -24.95 -5.38
N THR A 163 33.52 -23.82 -5.95
CA THR A 163 33.13 -23.42 -7.32
C THR A 163 34.09 -24.08 -8.34
N THR A 164 33.63 -24.23 -9.58
CA THR A 164 34.44 -24.70 -10.69
C THR A 164 34.87 -23.55 -11.57
N VAL A 165 36.13 -23.46 -11.92
CA VAL A 165 36.64 -22.49 -12.89
C VAL A 165 36.20 -22.88 -14.29
N GLU A 166 35.37 -22.08 -14.92
CA GLU A 166 34.89 -22.29 -16.28
C GLU A 166 35.80 -21.67 -17.34
N ASN A 167 36.32 -20.48 -17.02
CA ASN A 167 37.21 -19.74 -17.93
C ASN A 167 38.01 -18.68 -17.17
N VAL A 168 39.15 -18.32 -17.70
CA VAL A 168 39.95 -17.19 -17.21
C VAL A 168 40.02 -16.14 -18.31
N THR A 169 39.58 -14.90 -17.99
CA THR A 169 39.50 -13.79 -18.94
C THR A 169 40.29 -12.58 -18.40
N ASP A 170 40.44 -11.54 -19.23
CA ASP A 170 41.03 -10.27 -18.80
C ASP A 170 40.17 -9.55 -17.75
N GLU A 171 38.87 -9.87 -17.66
CA GLU A 171 37.92 -9.31 -16.70
C GLU A 171 37.92 -10.08 -15.35
N GLY A 172 38.40 -11.32 -15.33
CA GLY A 172 38.44 -12.14 -14.12
C GLY A 172 38.32 -13.64 -14.37
N ILE A 173 38.01 -14.36 -13.30
CA ILE A 173 37.80 -15.80 -13.33
C ILE A 173 36.32 -16.11 -13.40
N VAL A 174 35.86 -16.70 -14.50
CA VAL A 174 34.46 -17.12 -14.66
C VAL A 174 34.30 -18.45 -13.93
N ILE A 175 33.32 -18.51 -13.03
CA ILE A 175 33.06 -19.65 -12.16
C ILE A 175 31.63 -20.12 -12.24
N SER A 176 31.40 -21.39 -11.87
CA SER A 176 30.06 -21.97 -11.75
C SER A 176 29.97 -22.95 -10.58
N GLY A 177 28.76 -23.07 -10.02
CA GLY A 177 28.49 -23.93 -8.87
C GLY A 177 29.13 -23.42 -7.57
N GLY A 178 29.01 -24.18 -6.52
CA GLY A 178 29.55 -23.87 -5.19
C GLY A 178 28.61 -23.03 -4.36
N SER A 179 29.17 -22.33 -3.35
CA SER A 179 28.42 -21.47 -2.44
C SER A 179 29.13 -20.13 -2.24
N VAL A 180 28.34 -19.12 -1.92
CA VAL A 180 28.82 -17.76 -1.57
C VAL A 180 28.23 -17.34 -0.23
N SER A 181 29.03 -16.66 0.58
CA SER A 181 28.61 -16.04 1.85
C SER A 181 29.28 -14.67 2.03
N SER A 182 28.68 -13.81 2.86
CA SER A 182 29.29 -12.53 3.20
C SER A 182 30.42 -12.71 4.20
N ALA A 183 31.56 -12.03 3.95
CA ALA A 183 32.71 -12.09 4.87
C ALA A 183 32.59 -11.12 6.04
N ASP A 184 32.03 -9.91 5.85
CA ASP A 184 32.15 -8.81 6.81
C ASP A 184 30.88 -8.54 7.64
N ASP A 185 29.70 -8.50 7.07
CA ASP A 185 28.47 -8.08 7.76
C ASP A 185 27.59 -9.24 8.24
N GLY A 186 27.85 -10.45 7.78
CA GLY A 186 27.10 -11.65 8.14
C GLY A 186 25.66 -11.66 7.68
N ALA A 187 25.19 -10.65 6.90
CA ALA A 187 23.82 -10.59 6.44
C ALA A 187 23.52 -11.70 5.45
N LEU A 188 24.40 -11.97 4.49
CA LEU A 188 24.32 -13.16 3.64
C LEU A 188 24.90 -14.36 4.39
N GLN A 189 24.04 -15.25 4.85
CA GLN A 189 24.44 -16.47 5.54
C GLN A 189 25.01 -17.49 4.55
N SER A 190 24.28 -17.73 3.47
CA SER A 190 24.69 -18.60 2.38
C SER A 190 23.81 -18.43 1.16
N ALA A 191 24.35 -18.67 -0.02
CA ALA A 191 23.60 -18.88 -1.25
C ALA A 191 24.33 -19.88 -2.13
N SER A 192 23.61 -20.61 -2.96
CA SER A 192 24.17 -21.46 -4.01
C SER A 192 24.54 -20.57 -5.20
N LEU A 193 25.79 -20.61 -5.61
CA LEU A 193 26.27 -19.88 -6.78
C LEU A 193 25.97 -20.69 -8.05
N VAL A 194 25.18 -20.12 -8.95
CA VAL A 194 24.91 -20.74 -10.27
C VAL A 194 26.06 -20.43 -11.22
N ASN A 195 26.42 -19.17 -11.34
CA ASN A 195 27.56 -18.67 -12.12
C ASN A 195 27.97 -17.27 -11.63
N GLY A 196 29.15 -16.82 -12.06
CA GLY A 196 29.63 -15.46 -11.76
C GLY A 196 31.04 -15.25 -12.25
N THR A 197 31.57 -14.03 -12.05
CA THR A 197 32.95 -13.67 -12.37
C THR A 197 33.63 -13.10 -11.14
N VAL A 198 34.71 -13.72 -10.69
CA VAL A 198 35.57 -13.18 -9.63
C VAL A 198 36.51 -12.16 -10.27
N THR A 199 36.33 -10.88 -9.89
CA THR A 199 37.01 -9.74 -10.53
C THR A 199 38.22 -9.24 -9.73
N ALA A 200 38.26 -9.47 -8.42
CA ALA A 200 39.37 -9.05 -7.56
C ALA A 200 39.48 -9.99 -6.34
N GLY A 201 40.64 -9.99 -5.69
CA GLY A 201 40.91 -10.75 -4.44
C GLY A 201 41.47 -12.16 -4.66
N ALA A 202 41.21 -12.81 -5.79
CA ALA A 202 41.71 -14.18 -6.08
C ALA A 202 43.21 -14.26 -6.44
N GLY A 203 43.97 -13.16 -6.30
CA GLY A 203 45.36 -13.11 -6.70
C GLY A 203 45.58 -12.99 -8.22
N ASN A 204 46.58 -13.68 -8.76
CA ASN A 204 46.83 -13.66 -10.22
C ASN A 204 45.89 -14.67 -10.90
N ALA A 205 44.93 -14.18 -11.67
CA ALA A 205 43.97 -15.05 -12.38
C ALA A 205 44.62 -16.13 -13.27
N SER A 206 45.82 -15.83 -13.84
CA SER A 206 46.54 -16.77 -14.71
C SER A 206 47.09 -18.00 -13.99
N GLN A 207 46.98 -18.12 -12.67
CA GLN A 207 47.38 -19.32 -11.94
C GLN A 207 46.32 -20.42 -11.92
N TYR A 208 45.07 -20.09 -12.32
CA TYR A 208 43.94 -21.00 -12.30
C TYR A 208 43.70 -21.60 -13.68
N GLU A 209 43.32 -22.89 -13.69
CA GLU A 209 43.02 -23.65 -14.93
C GLU A 209 41.54 -23.99 -15.00
N THR A 210 40.99 -24.06 -16.22
CA THR A 210 39.61 -24.49 -16.45
C THR A 210 39.38 -25.90 -15.89
N GLY A 211 38.31 -26.10 -15.15
CA GLY A 211 37.97 -27.35 -14.45
C GLY A 211 38.54 -27.49 -13.05
N GLU A 212 39.35 -26.52 -12.59
CA GLU A 212 39.85 -26.48 -11.23
C GLU A 212 38.76 -26.08 -10.23
N GLN A 213 38.85 -26.65 -9.02
CA GLN A 213 37.97 -26.20 -7.91
C GLN A 213 38.58 -24.98 -7.22
N LEU A 214 37.78 -23.96 -7.06
CA LEU A 214 38.15 -22.70 -6.42
C LEU A 214 37.44 -22.53 -5.09
N SER A 215 38.21 -22.20 -4.05
CA SER A 215 37.68 -21.72 -2.77
C SER A 215 38.55 -20.53 -2.35
N VAL A 216 37.93 -19.34 -2.20
CA VAL A 216 38.64 -18.08 -1.95
C VAL A 216 37.80 -17.19 -1.04
N ASP A 217 38.50 -16.45 -0.20
CA ASP A 217 37.91 -15.48 0.70
C ASP A 217 38.28 -14.06 0.28
N ASP A 218 37.49 -13.11 0.70
CA ASP A 218 37.72 -11.66 0.53
C ASP A 218 37.87 -11.28 -0.96
N VAL A 219 36.97 -11.81 -1.77
CA VAL A 219 36.94 -11.56 -3.22
C VAL A 219 35.79 -10.66 -3.63
N SER A 220 35.92 -10.06 -4.82
CA SER A 220 34.81 -9.38 -5.50
C SER A 220 34.21 -10.27 -6.55
N LEU A 221 32.88 -10.38 -6.54
CA LEU A 221 32.05 -11.13 -7.46
C LEU A 221 31.21 -10.19 -8.29
N SER A 222 31.05 -10.43 -9.59
CA SER A 222 30.20 -9.65 -10.48
C SER A 222 29.42 -10.51 -11.46
N GLY A 223 28.27 -10.01 -11.91
CA GLY A 223 27.40 -10.65 -12.89
C GLY A 223 26.96 -12.05 -12.46
N ALA A 224 26.82 -12.28 -11.14
CA ALA A 224 26.52 -13.57 -10.60
C ALA A 224 25.02 -13.85 -10.59
N ALA A 225 24.66 -15.13 -10.72
CA ALA A 225 23.33 -15.65 -10.41
C ALA A 225 23.43 -16.55 -9.17
N VAL A 226 22.56 -16.32 -8.19
CA VAL A 226 22.50 -17.05 -6.94
C VAL A 226 21.08 -17.58 -6.70
N GLU A 227 21.01 -18.75 -6.04
CA GLU A 227 19.78 -19.42 -5.65
C GLU A 227 19.88 -19.86 -4.19
N GLY A 228 18.71 -20.02 -3.53
CA GLY A 228 18.64 -20.45 -2.14
C GLY A 228 19.35 -19.50 -1.18
N ALA A 229 19.31 -18.19 -1.46
CA ALA A 229 19.95 -17.21 -0.62
C ALA A 229 19.22 -17.08 0.71
N SER A 230 19.99 -17.20 1.82
CA SER A 230 19.54 -16.90 3.17
C SER A 230 20.19 -15.60 3.64
N ILE A 231 19.37 -14.57 3.83
CA ILE A 231 19.76 -13.22 4.23
C ILE A 231 19.09 -12.92 5.57
N SER A 232 19.81 -12.34 6.53
CA SER A 232 19.26 -11.96 7.84
C SER A 232 19.77 -10.58 8.26
N ASP A 233 18.93 -9.87 9.06
CA ASP A 233 19.21 -8.55 9.61
C ASP A 233 19.61 -7.47 8.58
N ALA A 234 19.21 -7.67 7.33
CA ALA A 234 19.53 -6.78 6.23
C ALA A 234 18.70 -5.49 6.25
N THR A 235 19.20 -4.46 5.57
CA THR A 235 18.47 -3.23 5.30
C THR A 235 18.33 -3.06 3.79
N VAL A 236 17.08 -2.97 3.32
CA VAL A 236 16.73 -2.71 1.92
C VAL A 236 16.16 -1.31 1.79
N ARG A 237 16.41 -0.65 0.68
CA ARG A 237 15.92 0.71 0.37
C ARG A 237 15.32 0.77 -1.01
N SER A 238 14.26 1.56 -1.15
CA SER A 238 13.71 1.90 -2.47
C SER A 238 13.25 3.36 -2.52
N THR A 239 13.14 3.90 -3.71
CA THR A 239 12.70 5.29 -3.93
C THR A 239 11.52 5.29 -4.88
N ASN A 240 10.47 6.02 -4.49
CA ASN A 240 9.20 6.19 -5.20
C ASN A 240 8.36 4.93 -5.41
N THR A 241 8.89 3.73 -5.18
CA THR A 241 8.13 2.48 -5.22
C THR A 241 8.26 1.75 -3.89
N MET A 242 7.14 1.59 -3.18
CA MET A 242 7.05 0.75 -2.00
C MET A 242 6.61 -0.65 -2.45
N VAL A 243 7.37 -1.67 -2.10
CA VAL A 243 6.99 -3.07 -2.38
C VAL A 243 6.52 -3.73 -1.10
N MET A 244 5.44 -4.48 -1.15
CA MET A 244 4.91 -5.19 0.01
C MET A 244 4.22 -6.50 -0.38
N PRO A 245 4.23 -7.51 0.49
CA PRO A 245 3.58 -8.78 0.22
C PRO A 245 2.06 -8.67 0.39
N VAL A 246 1.32 -9.43 -0.42
CA VAL A 246 -0.12 -9.61 -0.27
C VAL A 246 -0.44 -10.44 0.97
N ASP A 247 -1.60 -10.22 1.57
CA ASP A 247 -2.14 -10.96 2.73
C ASP A 247 -1.30 -10.94 4.01
N GLN A 248 -0.32 -10.03 4.11
CA GLN A 248 0.47 -9.81 5.31
C GLN A 248 0.14 -8.48 5.99
N ASN A 249 0.25 -8.43 7.32
CA ASN A 249 0.13 -7.21 8.08
C ASN A 249 1.43 -6.41 7.97
N ILE A 250 1.36 -5.22 7.41
CA ILE A 250 2.49 -4.31 7.26
C ILE A 250 2.26 -3.09 8.13
N ARG A 251 3.27 -2.71 8.90
CA ARG A 251 3.28 -1.44 9.63
C ARG A 251 4.13 -0.43 8.88
N LEU A 252 3.52 0.71 8.57
CA LEU A 252 4.20 1.86 7.97
C LEU A 252 4.51 2.87 9.07
N ASN A 253 5.78 3.22 9.23
CA ASN A 253 6.25 4.31 10.08
C ASN A 253 6.52 5.52 9.19
N ILE A 254 5.63 6.49 9.20
CA ILE A 254 5.60 7.59 8.23
C ILE A 254 6.09 8.88 8.87
N THR A 255 7.11 9.47 8.28
CA THR A 255 7.69 10.74 8.69
C THR A 255 8.17 11.54 7.46
N ALA A 256 8.73 12.72 7.68
CA ALA A 256 9.37 13.52 6.64
C ALA A 256 10.73 14.02 7.10
N THR A 257 11.63 14.31 6.14
CA THR A 257 12.98 14.82 6.44
C THR A 257 13.08 16.34 6.33
N ASP A 258 12.16 17.01 5.61
CA ASP A 258 12.30 18.43 5.26
C ASP A 258 11.02 19.26 5.48
N TRP A 259 9.85 18.80 5.07
CA TRP A 259 8.61 19.56 5.10
C TRP A 259 7.42 18.65 5.41
N LEU A 260 6.22 19.26 5.56
CA LEU A 260 4.97 18.52 5.64
C LEU A 260 4.65 17.88 4.28
N HIS A 261 4.38 16.59 4.28
CA HIS A 261 3.82 15.80 3.19
C HIS A 261 2.66 14.96 3.71
N ALA A 262 1.91 14.31 2.83
CA ALA A 262 0.98 13.26 3.23
C ALA A 262 1.09 12.07 2.27
N PHE A 263 1.38 10.92 2.84
CA PHE A 263 1.37 9.64 2.15
C PHE A 263 -0.07 9.25 1.86
N HIS A 264 -0.43 9.08 0.58
CA HIS A 264 -1.80 8.78 0.19
C HIS A 264 -1.86 7.78 -0.96
N VAL A 265 -2.46 6.62 -0.69
CA VAL A 265 -2.74 5.56 -1.66
C VAL A 265 -4.25 5.30 -1.66
N PRO A 266 -5.02 6.01 -2.50
CA PRO A 266 -6.49 5.97 -2.49
C PRO A 266 -7.07 4.57 -2.64
N ALA A 267 -6.51 3.78 -3.56
CA ALA A 267 -6.98 2.43 -3.86
C ALA A 267 -6.76 1.43 -2.70
N LEU A 268 -5.84 1.73 -1.79
CA LEU A 268 -5.64 0.96 -0.56
C LEU A 268 -6.33 1.60 0.66
N GLY A 269 -7.03 2.73 0.48
CA GLY A 269 -7.67 3.47 1.55
C GLY A 269 -6.67 4.11 2.54
N LEU A 270 -5.41 4.30 2.16
CA LEU A 270 -4.35 4.79 3.05
C LEU A 270 -4.16 6.29 2.88
N LYS A 271 -4.18 7.03 3.99
CA LYS A 271 -3.77 8.43 4.05
C LYS A 271 -3.21 8.73 5.42
N GLN A 272 -1.99 9.31 5.46
CA GLN A 272 -1.33 9.73 6.70
C GLN A 272 -0.36 10.87 6.43
N ASP A 273 -0.38 11.88 7.31
CA ASP A 273 0.56 12.99 7.27
C ASP A 273 1.98 12.51 7.62
N ALA A 274 2.96 13.00 6.86
CA ALA A 274 4.37 12.82 7.07
C ALA A 274 4.97 14.16 7.57
N LEU A 275 5.31 14.22 8.85
CA LEU A 275 5.75 15.43 9.54
C LEU A 275 7.22 15.29 9.93
N PRO A 276 8.07 16.33 9.73
CA PRO A 276 9.43 16.32 10.22
C PRO A 276 9.48 16.18 11.75
N GLY A 277 10.30 15.24 12.22
CA GLY A 277 10.50 15.01 13.66
C GLY A 277 9.35 14.32 14.39
N GLN A 278 8.33 13.86 13.66
CA GLN A 278 7.20 13.10 14.19
C GLN A 278 7.00 11.82 13.38
N SER A 279 6.82 10.69 14.07
CA SER A 279 6.47 9.42 13.46
C SER A 279 4.98 9.15 13.60
N ASN A 280 4.31 8.90 12.48
CA ASN A 280 2.92 8.47 12.40
C ASN A 280 2.86 7.04 11.86
N TYR A 281 1.91 6.26 12.35
CA TYR A 281 1.84 4.84 12.00
C TYR A 281 0.53 4.52 11.28
N ILE A 282 0.63 3.70 10.25
CA ILE A 282 -0.49 2.99 9.65
C ILE A 282 -0.20 1.50 9.73
N VAL A 283 -1.23 0.71 10.01
CA VAL A 283 -1.19 -0.72 9.77
C VAL A 283 -2.11 -1.03 8.62
N THR A 284 -1.63 -1.81 7.66
CA THR A 284 -2.40 -2.19 6.48
C THR A 284 -2.16 -3.64 6.12
N LYS A 285 -3.12 -4.20 5.39
CA LYS A 285 -3.03 -5.53 4.79
C LYS A 285 -3.64 -5.44 3.40
N ALA A 286 -2.79 -5.51 2.38
CA ALA A 286 -3.26 -5.64 0.99
C ALA A 286 -3.83 -7.04 0.77
N THR A 287 -4.91 -7.13 0.01
CA THR A 287 -5.63 -8.38 -0.27
C THR A 287 -5.60 -8.77 -1.76
N GLN A 288 -5.02 -7.93 -2.59
CA GLN A 288 -4.85 -8.15 -4.02
C GLN A 288 -3.47 -7.68 -4.45
N THR A 289 -2.82 -8.47 -5.30
CA THR A 289 -1.57 -8.08 -5.97
C THR A 289 -1.84 -7.02 -7.03
N GLY A 290 -0.85 -6.17 -7.31
CA GLY A 290 -0.91 -5.13 -8.32
C GLY A 290 -0.18 -3.86 -7.94
N GLU A 291 -0.12 -2.92 -8.86
CA GLU A 291 0.51 -1.62 -8.65
C GLU A 291 -0.55 -0.55 -8.35
N TYR A 292 -0.37 0.17 -7.26
CA TYR A 292 -1.29 1.19 -6.75
C TYR A 292 -0.61 2.54 -6.69
N GLN A 293 -1.25 3.57 -7.23
CA GLN A 293 -0.70 4.91 -7.28
C GLN A 293 -0.58 5.54 -5.89
N LEU A 294 0.60 6.07 -5.59
CA LEU A 294 0.91 6.87 -4.41
C LEU A 294 1.03 8.36 -4.78
N TYR A 295 0.43 9.22 -3.97
CA TYR A 295 0.46 10.66 -4.11
C TYR A 295 0.98 11.33 -2.83
N CYS A 296 1.56 12.53 -2.97
CA CYS A 296 1.63 13.48 -1.88
C CYS A 296 0.29 14.24 -1.81
N ALA A 297 -0.41 14.18 -0.67
CA ALA A 297 -1.73 14.77 -0.49
C ALA A 297 -1.74 16.02 0.41
N GLU A 298 -0.56 16.58 0.74
CA GLU A 298 -0.39 17.88 1.41
C GLU A 298 0.59 18.76 0.65
N TYR A 299 0.27 20.04 0.51
CA TYR A 299 1.08 20.97 -0.27
C TYR A 299 2.50 21.12 0.31
N CYS A 300 3.49 20.66 -0.41
CA CYS A 300 4.89 20.63 0.02
C CYS A 300 5.81 21.57 -0.81
N GLY A 301 5.27 22.34 -1.74
CA GLY A 301 6.03 23.29 -2.56
C GLY A 301 5.76 23.16 -4.06
N VAL A 302 6.61 23.77 -4.88
CA VAL A 302 6.41 23.89 -6.36
C VAL A 302 6.37 22.54 -7.07
N GLY A 303 7.05 21.52 -6.57
CA GLY A 303 7.05 20.16 -7.12
C GLY A 303 5.98 19.24 -6.56
N HIS A 304 5.06 19.75 -5.75
CA HIS A 304 4.03 18.96 -5.06
C HIS A 304 3.24 18.02 -6.00
N SER A 305 2.79 18.51 -7.13
CA SER A 305 2.02 17.72 -8.10
C SER A 305 2.82 16.62 -8.79
N GLY A 306 4.15 16.74 -8.77
CA GLY A 306 5.09 15.75 -9.31
C GLY A 306 5.63 14.77 -8.26
N MET A 307 5.28 14.95 -6.98
CA MET A 307 5.69 14.03 -5.90
C MET A 307 4.76 12.79 -5.91
N LEU A 308 5.06 11.90 -6.81
CA LEU A 308 4.32 10.65 -7.07
C LEU A 308 5.18 9.46 -6.69
N GLY A 309 4.52 8.32 -6.55
CA GLY A 309 5.14 7.02 -6.35
C GLY A 309 4.14 5.91 -6.63
N SER A 310 4.52 4.69 -6.33
CA SER A 310 3.65 3.52 -6.40
C SER A 310 3.81 2.62 -5.19
N VAL A 311 2.79 1.80 -4.95
CA VAL A 311 2.84 0.65 -4.07
C VAL A 311 2.65 -0.59 -4.92
N ASP A 312 3.66 -1.42 -4.97
CA ASP A 312 3.65 -2.69 -5.69
C ASP A 312 3.39 -3.83 -4.70
N VAL A 313 2.21 -4.41 -4.80
CA VAL A 313 1.78 -5.53 -3.97
C VAL A 313 2.05 -6.83 -4.71
N GLN A 314 2.94 -7.64 -4.17
CA GLN A 314 3.43 -8.85 -4.79
C GLN A 314 3.02 -10.11 -4.03
N SER A 315 3.19 -11.29 -4.66
CA SER A 315 3.17 -12.56 -3.92
C SER A 315 4.31 -12.59 -2.89
N GLN A 316 4.21 -13.47 -1.88
CA GLN A 316 5.29 -13.59 -0.89
C GLN A 316 6.63 -13.95 -1.56
N SER A 317 6.62 -14.90 -2.50
CA SER A 317 7.84 -15.35 -3.20
C SER A 317 8.47 -14.24 -4.06
N ASP A 318 7.66 -13.42 -4.73
CA ASP A 318 8.16 -12.33 -5.56
C ASP A 318 8.73 -11.21 -4.67
N TYR A 319 8.06 -10.95 -3.54
CA TYR A 319 8.53 -10.00 -2.53
C TYR A 319 9.88 -10.41 -1.92
N ASP A 320 10.04 -11.69 -1.56
CA ASP A 320 11.29 -12.22 -1.02
C ASP A 320 12.42 -12.13 -2.05
N SER A 321 12.11 -12.45 -3.31
CA SER A 321 13.06 -12.31 -4.42
C SER A 321 13.44 -10.84 -4.67
N TRP A 322 12.46 -9.93 -4.60
CA TRP A 322 12.72 -8.49 -4.71
C TRP A 322 13.60 -7.96 -3.57
N LEU A 323 13.35 -8.40 -2.33
CA LEU A 323 14.17 -8.03 -1.17
C LEU A 323 15.62 -8.49 -1.37
N ALA A 324 15.82 -9.74 -1.75
CA ALA A 324 17.14 -10.29 -2.00
C ALA A 324 17.86 -9.56 -3.14
N GLN A 325 17.19 -9.37 -4.28
CA GLN A 325 17.75 -8.67 -5.43
C GLN A 325 18.13 -7.23 -5.08
N SER A 326 17.27 -6.52 -4.32
CA SER A 326 17.51 -5.14 -3.90
C SER A 326 18.67 -5.04 -2.91
N TRP A 327 18.79 -6.01 -2.01
CA TRP A 327 19.91 -6.09 -1.08
C TRP A 327 21.23 -6.34 -1.84
N PHE A 328 21.28 -7.34 -2.70
CA PHE A 328 22.46 -7.64 -3.52
C PHE A 328 22.88 -6.44 -4.38
N SER A 329 21.94 -5.73 -4.99
CA SER A 329 22.22 -4.55 -5.82
C SER A 329 22.83 -3.38 -5.02
N ALA A 330 22.68 -3.36 -3.70
CA ALA A 330 23.23 -2.36 -2.83
C ALA A 330 24.67 -2.71 -2.33
N GLN A 331 25.16 -3.93 -2.60
CA GLN A 331 26.50 -4.40 -2.18
C GLN A 331 27.59 -4.13 -3.25
N GLY A 332 27.22 -3.85 -4.49
CA GLY A 332 28.10 -3.50 -5.62
C GLY A 332 28.15 -2.01 -5.82
#